data_0354fa027018924ddb9dbc8df7855cdc
#
_entry.id   0354fa027018924ddb9dbc8df7855cdc
#
_cell.length_a   1.000
_cell.length_b   1.000
_cell.length_c   1.000
_cell.angle_alpha   90.00
_cell.angle_beta   90.00
_cell.angle_gamma   90.00
#
_symmetry.space_group_name_H-M   'P 1'
#
loop_
_entity.id
_entity.type
_entity.pdbx_description
1 polymer ?
#
loop_
_entity_poly.entity_id
_entity_poly.type
_entity_poly.pdbx_seq_one_letter_code
_entity_poly.pdbx_strand_id
1 'polypeptide(L)'
;VEFLKNLQITDREKFIGKSILKEINSRLSFLNSVGLEYLTLSRSTGTLSGGESQRIRLATQIGSSLMGVVYILDEPSIGLHQRDNDKLLDTLKALRDNGNTVLVVEHDEDTMRASDYIVDVGPGAGIHGGEIVAQGTCEEIIANEKSITGQYLSGKRTIPVPTERRNGNGKFLKIIGAQQNNLKNINVKIPLGEFVCVTGVSGSGKSSLVNEILYKKLAKELNRAKCKAGKHKKIEGIENLDKVIQIDQSPIGRTPRSNPATYTGVFGDIRSLYANTNDAKMRGYGPGRFSFNVKGGRCEACQGDGINKIEMHFLPDVYVPCDVCKGKRYNRETLEVKYKGKSIYDVLEMTVEEGCEFFQNIPKIARKLQTLYDVGLGYIKIGQSSTTLSGGEAQRVKLATELSKRSTGKTIYILDEPTTGLHIADVHRLIEVLQKLVDTGNTVVVIEHNLDLIKTADHIIDLGPEGGDRGGTLVATGTPEQVAKVKESYTGQYLKKMLE
;
A
#
# COMPACT_ATOMS: atom_id res chain seq x y z
N VAL A 1 24.78 15.51 -13.50
CA VAL A 1 24.48 16.73 -14.27
C VAL A 1 25.65 17.70 -14.18
N GLU A 2 26.07 18.07 -12.97
CA GLU A 2 27.17 19.07 -12.75
C GLU A 2 28.51 18.65 -13.37
N PHE A 3 28.87 17.36 -13.22
CA PHE A 3 30.04 16.78 -13.90
C PHE A 3 29.99 16.98 -15.41
N LEU A 4 28.85 16.74 -16.05
CA LEU A 4 28.72 16.91 -17.52
C LEU A 4 28.77 18.36 -17.97
N LYS A 5 28.28 19.29 -17.13
CA LYS A 5 28.39 20.74 -17.42
C LYS A 5 29.81 21.25 -17.33
N ASN A 6 30.65 20.66 -16.46
CA ASN A 6 32.02 21.05 -16.21
C ASN A 6 33.05 20.21 -16.98
N LEU A 7 32.60 19.37 -17.93
CA LEU A 7 33.46 18.53 -18.75
C LEU A 7 34.38 19.42 -19.62
N GLN A 8 35.66 19.29 -19.41
CA GLN A 8 36.68 19.96 -20.27
C GLN A 8 36.89 19.09 -21.51
N ILE A 9 36.27 19.48 -22.60
CA ILE A 9 36.37 18.81 -23.92
C ILE A 9 36.74 19.84 -24.98
N THR A 10 37.50 19.39 -25.97
CA THR A 10 37.91 20.21 -27.12
C THR A 10 36.72 20.59 -28.00
N ASP A 11 36.85 21.60 -28.82
CA ASP A 11 35.76 22.04 -29.72
C ASP A 11 35.33 20.94 -30.70
N ARG A 12 36.27 20.09 -31.14
CA ARG A 12 35.97 18.93 -31.99
C ARG A 12 35.14 17.88 -31.22
N GLU A 13 35.48 17.58 -29.98
CA GLU A 13 34.74 16.66 -29.10
C GLU A 13 33.37 17.23 -28.75
N LYS A 14 33.26 18.56 -28.53
CA LYS A 14 31.97 19.25 -28.35
C LYS A 14 31.05 19.07 -29.56
N PHE A 15 31.59 19.24 -30.76
CA PHE A 15 30.82 19.07 -31.99
C PHE A 15 30.33 17.64 -32.16
N ILE A 16 31.20 16.65 -31.96
CA ILE A 16 30.84 15.22 -32.04
C ILE A 16 29.88 14.81 -30.94
N GLY A 17 30.10 15.24 -29.71
CA GLY A 17 29.33 14.87 -28.52
C GLY A 17 28.05 15.68 -28.30
N LYS A 18 27.78 16.73 -29.09
CA LYS A 18 26.69 17.69 -28.82
C LYS A 18 25.32 17.05 -28.66
N SER A 19 24.93 16.16 -29.56
CA SER A 19 23.63 15.45 -29.51
C SER A 19 23.59 14.48 -28.36
N ILE A 20 24.68 13.73 -28.11
CA ILE A 20 24.78 12.75 -27.02
C ILE A 20 24.70 13.45 -25.66
N LEU A 21 25.50 14.52 -25.48
CA LEU A 21 25.49 15.30 -24.24
C LEU A 21 24.14 15.97 -23.97
N LYS A 22 23.46 16.45 -25.02
CA LYS A 22 22.13 17.02 -24.92
C LYS A 22 21.14 15.96 -24.37
N GLU A 23 21.13 14.76 -24.97
CA GLU A 23 20.26 13.67 -24.59
C GLU A 23 20.54 13.18 -23.14
N ILE A 24 21.81 12.97 -22.79
CA ILE A 24 22.21 12.56 -21.44
C ILE A 24 21.79 13.62 -20.41
N ASN A 25 22.04 14.90 -20.69
CA ASN A 25 21.64 15.98 -19.78
C ASN A 25 20.13 16.08 -19.63
N SER A 26 19.37 15.92 -20.71
CA SER A 26 17.91 15.90 -20.68
C SER A 26 17.39 14.79 -19.74
N ARG A 27 17.84 13.55 -19.94
CA ARG A 27 17.43 12.41 -19.11
C ARG A 27 17.84 12.53 -17.65
N LEU A 28 19.08 12.98 -17.38
CA LEU A 28 19.56 13.17 -16.01
C LEU A 28 18.84 14.33 -15.32
N SER A 29 18.58 15.43 -16.03
CA SER A 29 17.81 16.55 -15.48
C SER A 29 16.39 16.14 -15.15
N PHE A 30 15.80 15.31 -15.99
CA PHE A 30 14.46 14.76 -15.75
C PHE A 30 14.44 13.84 -14.53
N LEU A 31 15.42 12.93 -14.38
CA LEU A 31 15.53 12.10 -13.17
C LEU A 31 15.60 12.94 -11.89
N ASN A 32 16.26 14.10 -11.95
CA ASN A 32 16.29 15.04 -10.84
C ASN A 32 14.93 15.70 -10.61
N SER A 33 14.23 16.09 -11.68
CA SER A 33 12.92 16.77 -11.55
C SER A 33 11.82 15.87 -11.00
N VAL A 34 11.94 14.54 -11.12
CA VAL A 34 11.02 13.57 -10.53
C VAL A 34 11.46 13.08 -9.15
N GLY A 35 12.41 13.77 -8.49
CA GLY A 35 12.81 13.47 -7.11
C GLY A 35 13.67 12.22 -6.95
N LEU A 36 14.46 11.84 -7.99
CA LEU A 36 15.34 10.66 -7.95
C LEU A 36 16.84 11.02 -7.81
N GLU A 37 17.16 12.26 -7.43
CA GLU A 37 18.54 12.76 -7.29
C GLU A 37 19.39 11.96 -6.29
N TYR A 38 18.78 11.25 -5.35
CA TYR A 38 19.46 10.42 -4.36
C TYR A 38 19.89 9.04 -4.87
N LEU A 39 19.39 8.62 -6.04
CA LEU A 39 19.76 7.33 -6.63
C LEU A 39 21.12 7.39 -7.31
N THR A 40 21.91 6.32 -7.17
CA THR A 40 23.11 6.11 -7.95
C THR A 40 22.78 5.45 -9.28
N LEU A 41 23.46 5.84 -10.37
CA LEU A 41 23.24 5.26 -11.70
C LEU A 41 23.52 3.75 -11.77
N SER A 42 24.35 3.23 -10.86
CA SER A 42 24.70 1.81 -10.76
C SER A 42 23.79 1.01 -9.84
N ARG A 43 22.72 1.63 -9.29
CA ARG A 43 21.82 0.93 -8.36
C ARG A 43 21.06 -0.19 -9.07
N SER A 44 21.10 -1.38 -8.49
CA SER A 44 20.37 -2.55 -9.00
C SER A 44 18.86 -2.32 -9.00
N THR A 45 18.18 -2.63 -10.11
CA THR A 45 16.72 -2.49 -10.28
C THR A 45 15.92 -3.29 -9.26
N GLY A 46 16.43 -4.44 -8.82
CA GLY A 46 15.78 -5.25 -7.78
C GLY A 46 15.76 -4.62 -6.38
N THR A 47 16.45 -3.49 -6.18
CA THR A 47 16.47 -2.72 -4.92
C THR A 47 15.61 -1.46 -4.97
N LEU A 48 15.01 -1.17 -6.12
CA LEU A 48 14.13 -0.01 -6.30
C LEU A 48 12.74 -0.30 -5.71
N SER A 49 12.16 0.72 -5.12
CA SER A 49 10.72 0.70 -4.77
C SER A 49 9.84 0.75 -6.02
N GLY A 50 8.54 0.43 -5.87
CA GLY A 50 7.57 0.53 -6.96
C GLY A 50 7.52 1.93 -7.56
N GLY A 51 7.41 2.97 -6.73
CA GLY A 51 7.40 4.36 -7.17
C GLY A 51 8.73 4.82 -7.81
N GLU A 52 9.89 4.40 -7.28
CA GLU A 52 11.19 4.68 -7.92
C GLU A 52 11.26 4.08 -9.33
N SER A 53 10.84 2.81 -9.49
CA SER A 53 10.81 2.14 -10.79
C SER A 53 9.87 2.83 -11.78
N GLN A 54 8.70 3.27 -11.34
CA GLN A 54 7.73 3.97 -12.16
C GLN A 54 8.27 5.32 -12.64
N ARG A 55 8.89 6.10 -11.76
CA ARG A 55 9.52 7.38 -12.12
C ARG A 55 10.70 7.23 -13.08
N ILE A 56 11.50 6.16 -12.95
CA ILE A 56 12.55 5.86 -13.94
C ILE A 56 11.93 5.56 -15.31
N ARG A 57 10.85 4.78 -15.37
CA ARG A 57 10.14 4.54 -16.64
C ARG A 57 9.57 5.83 -17.23
N LEU A 58 8.98 6.67 -16.40
CA LEU A 58 8.51 7.99 -16.81
C LEU A 58 9.67 8.82 -17.39
N ALA A 59 10.82 8.85 -16.73
CA ALA A 59 12.01 9.55 -17.20
C ALA A 59 12.51 9.07 -18.57
N THR A 60 12.41 7.76 -18.84
CA THR A 60 12.82 7.22 -20.15
C THR A 60 11.86 7.60 -21.28
N GLN A 61 10.57 7.74 -20.99
CA GLN A 61 9.56 8.10 -21.98
C GLN A 61 9.58 9.60 -22.31
N ILE A 62 9.73 10.44 -21.30
CA ILE A 62 9.66 11.90 -21.44
C ILE A 62 10.96 12.49 -22.01
N GLY A 63 12.11 11.87 -21.77
CA GLY A 63 13.40 12.30 -22.33
C GLY A 63 13.44 12.37 -23.87
N SER A 64 12.44 11.82 -24.55
CA SER A 64 12.35 11.81 -26.01
C SER A 64 11.84 13.12 -26.64
N SER A 65 11.43 14.12 -25.84
CA SER A 65 10.87 15.42 -26.31
C SER A 65 9.78 15.27 -27.39
N LEU A 66 8.97 14.23 -27.33
CA LEU A 66 7.85 14.01 -28.26
C LEU A 66 6.77 15.04 -28.05
N MET A 67 6.16 15.50 -29.13
CA MET A 67 5.00 16.41 -29.13
C MET A 67 3.79 15.72 -29.76
N GLY A 68 2.58 16.09 -29.30
CA GLY A 68 1.35 15.48 -29.80
C GLY A 68 1.10 14.04 -29.34
N VAL A 69 1.68 13.66 -28.21
CA VAL A 69 1.57 12.31 -27.62
C VAL A 69 0.60 12.33 -26.44
N VAL A 70 -0.07 11.21 -26.21
CA VAL A 70 -0.87 10.97 -25.00
C VAL A 70 -0.02 10.18 -24.00
N TYR A 71 0.24 10.78 -22.84
CA TYR A 71 0.86 10.12 -21.70
C TYR A 71 -0.23 9.65 -20.74
N ILE A 72 -0.22 8.35 -20.43
CA ILE A 72 -1.15 7.75 -19.45
C ILE A 72 -0.32 7.28 -18.26
N LEU A 73 -0.62 7.83 -17.09
CA LEU A 73 0.10 7.60 -15.84
C LEU A 73 -0.85 7.06 -14.78
N ASP A 74 -0.45 5.99 -14.14
CA ASP A 74 -1.21 5.35 -13.07
C ASP A 74 -0.50 5.62 -11.74
N GLU A 75 -1.12 6.44 -10.88
CA GLU A 75 -0.64 6.85 -9.56
C GLU A 75 0.85 7.25 -9.52
N PRO A 76 1.29 8.24 -10.30
CA PRO A 76 2.71 8.61 -10.37
C PRO A 76 3.25 9.25 -9.07
N SER A 77 2.39 9.72 -8.17
CA SER A 77 2.72 10.29 -6.87
C SER A 77 3.07 9.25 -5.78
N ILE A 78 2.89 7.94 -6.07
CA ILE A 78 3.11 6.87 -5.08
C ILE A 78 4.47 6.98 -4.39
N GLY A 79 4.43 6.97 -3.03
CA GLY A 79 5.63 6.97 -2.19
C GLY A 79 6.45 8.28 -2.27
N LEU A 80 5.84 9.37 -2.77
CA LEU A 80 6.43 10.69 -2.77
C LEU A 80 6.09 11.46 -1.50
N HIS A 81 7.10 12.15 -0.98
CA HIS A 81 6.87 13.24 -0.03
C HIS A 81 6.27 14.43 -0.79
N GLN A 82 5.44 15.26 -0.13
CA GLN A 82 4.77 16.41 -0.78
C GLN A 82 5.74 17.32 -1.54
N ARG A 83 6.91 17.61 -0.98
CA ARG A 83 7.97 18.37 -1.66
C ARG A 83 8.37 17.78 -3.02
N ASP A 84 8.43 16.44 -3.11
CA ASP A 84 8.82 15.76 -4.34
C ASP A 84 7.62 15.64 -5.29
N ASN A 85 6.39 15.63 -4.76
CA ASN A 85 5.16 15.69 -5.53
C ASN A 85 5.01 17.04 -6.26
N ASP A 86 5.34 18.16 -5.61
CA ASP A 86 5.36 19.48 -6.25
C ASP A 86 6.24 19.49 -7.52
N LYS A 87 7.45 18.88 -7.45
CA LYS A 87 8.34 18.76 -8.61
C LYS A 87 7.76 17.89 -9.72
N LEU A 88 7.07 16.81 -9.35
CA LEU A 88 6.38 15.95 -10.32
C LEU A 88 5.29 16.72 -11.04
N LEU A 89 4.46 17.47 -10.31
CA LEU A 89 3.39 18.30 -10.88
C LEU A 89 3.92 19.33 -11.86
N ASP A 90 5.00 20.03 -11.52
CA ASP A 90 5.66 20.97 -12.42
C ASP A 90 6.12 20.29 -13.70
N THR A 91 6.62 19.07 -13.60
CA THR A 91 7.05 18.27 -14.75
C THR A 91 5.87 17.86 -15.65
N LEU A 92 4.76 17.42 -15.04
CA LEU A 92 3.55 17.04 -15.77
C LEU A 92 2.91 18.24 -16.50
N LYS A 93 2.89 19.41 -15.85
CA LYS A 93 2.44 20.67 -16.47
C LYS A 93 3.34 21.04 -17.66
N ALA A 94 4.66 20.95 -17.51
CA ALA A 94 5.58 21.22 -18.61
C ALA A 94 5.38 20.28 -19.82
N LEU A 95 5.05 19.00 -19.58
CA LEU A 95 4.69 18.06 -20.65
C LEU A 95 3.44 18.48 -21.40
N ARG A 96 2.39 18.88 -20.68
CA ARG A 96 1.14 19.40 -21.25
C ARG A 96 1.43 20.65 -22.07
N ASP A 97 2.16 21.60 -21.52
CA ASP A 97 2.47 22.89 -22.16
C ASP A 97 3.31 22.72 -23.44
N ASN A 98 4.03 21.60 -23.58
CA ASN A 98 4.72 21.21 -24.81
C ASN A 98 3.79 20.59 -25.87
N GLY A 99 2.46 20.71 -25.73
CA GLY A 99 1.48 20.24 -26.71
C GLY A 99 1.15 18.75 -26.61
N ASN A 100 1.34 18.13 -25.45
CA ASN A 100 0.94 16.76 -25.17
C ASN A 100 -0.36 16.71 -24.36
N THR A 101 -1.04 15.56 -24.40
CA THR A 101 -2.13 15.25 -23.50
C THR A 101 -1.61 14.37 -22.36
N VAL A 102 -1.87 14.76 -21.12
CA VAL A 102 -1.46 14.00 -19.93
C VAL A 102 -2.70 13.52 -19.19
N LEU A 103 -2.91 12.22 -19.15
CA LEU A 103 -3.98 11.57 -18.42
C LEU A 103 -3.39 10.88 -17.19
N VAL A 104 -3.89 11.25 -16.01
CA VAL A 104 -3.36 10.73 -14.74
C VAL A 104 -4.50 10.10 -13.96
N VAL A 105 -4.29 8.86 -13.50
CA VAL A 105 -5.14 8.24 -12.48
C VAL A 105 -4.52 8.56 -11.13
N GLU A 106 -5.23 9.30 -10.28
CA GLU A 106 -4.67 9.79 -9.01
C GLU A 106 -5.71 9.93 -7.90
N HIS A 107 -5.21 9.89 -6.67
CA HIS A 107 -5.97 10.09 -5.45
C HIS A 107 -5.45 11.27 -4.62
N ASP A 108 -4.33 11.87 -5.03
CA ASP A 108 -3.69 12.99 -4.35
C ASP A 108 -4.45 14.31 -4.61
N GLU A 109 -4.73 15.05 -3.53
CA GLU A 109 -5.50 16.30 -3.59
C GLU A 109 -4.77 17.37 -4.41
N ASP A 110 -3.45 17.54 -4.22
CA ASP A 110 -2.68 18.56 -4.93
C ASP A 110 -2.65 18.30 -6.43
N THR A 111 -2.57 17.04 -6.83
CA THR A 111 -2.65 16.62 -8.25
C THR A 111 -4.02 16.92 -8.84
N MET A 112 -5.10 16.61 -8.12
CA MET A 112 -6.46 16.93 -8.56
C MET A 112 -6.68 18.44 -8.71
N ARG A 113 -6.23 19.24 -7.74
CA ARG A 113 -6.33 20.71 -7.82
C ARG A 113 -5.48 21.33 -8.93
N ALA A 114 -4.39 20.67 -9.32
CA ALA A 114 -3.49 21.13 -10.36
C ALA A 114 -3.92 20.73 -11.78
N SER A 115 -4.90 19.85 -11.91
CA SER A 115 -5.41 19.35 -13.18
C SER A 115 -6.35 20.36 -13.85
N ASP A 116 -6.37 20.36 -15.21
CA ASP A 116 -7.28 21.21 -16.00
C ASP A 116 -8.70 20.64 -16.02
N TYR A 117 -8.81 19.32 -15.93
CA TYR A 117 -10.08 18.60 -16.02
C TYR A 117 -10.05 17.33 -15.18
N ILE A 118 -11.12 17.08 -14.43
CA ILE A 118 -11.26 15.90 -13.56
C ILE A 118 -12.44 15.07 -14.06
N VAL A 119 -12.27 13.75 -14.06
CA VAL A 119 -13.34 12.78 -14.25
C VAL A 119 -13.43 11.95 -12.96
N ASP A 120 -14.49 12.15 -12.19
CA ASP A 120 -14.73 11.43 -10.94
C ASP A 120 -15.55 10.17 -11.21
N VAL A 121 -14.94 9.00 -10.98
CA VAL A 121 -15.54 7.69 -11.24
C VAL A 121 -15.94 7.06 -9.91
N GLY A 122 -17.21 6.71 -9.77
CA GLY A 122 -17.77 6.17 -8.54
C GLY A 122 -19.17 5.60 -8.73
N PRO A 123 -20.10 5.80 -7.76
CA PRO A 123 -19.91 6.44 -6.43
C PRO A 123 -19.16 5.57 -5.41
N GLY A 124 -19.09 4.25 -5.62
CA GLY A 124 -18.39 3.29 -4.77
C GLY A 124 -17.38 2.45 -5.54
N ALA A 125 -17.00 1.32 -4.98
CA ALA A 125 -16.09 0.37 -5.61
C ALA A 125 -16.84 -0.91 -6.06
N GLY A 126 -16.27 -1.65 -7.02
CA GLY A 126 -16.82 -2.89 -7.53
C GLY A 126 -18.19 -2.70 -8.20
N ILE A 127 -19.20 -3.47 -7.77
CA ILE A 127 -20.57 -3.41 -8.34
C ILE A 127 -21.30 -2.09 -8.08
N HIS A 128 -20.85 -1.31 -7.11
CA HIS A 128 -21.38 0.01 -6.77
C HIS A 128 -20.62 1.16 -7.43
N GLY A 129 -19.68 0.84 -8.31
CA GLY A 129 -18.85 1.81 -9.03
C GLY A 129 -19.02 1.76 -10.54
N GLY A 130 -18.07 2.38 -11.25
CA GLY A 130 -18.03 2.33 -12.71
C GLY A 130 -18.90 3.37 -13.40
N GLU A 131 -19.49 4.32 -12.67
CA GLU A 131 -20.26 5.44 -13.20
C GLU A 131 -19.45 6.74 -13.14
N ILE A 132 -19.64 7.63 -14.10
CA ILE A 132 -19.12 8.99 -14.01
C ILE A 132 -20.06 9.79 -13.11
N VAL A 133 -19.60 10.07 -11.88
CA VAL A 133 -20.36 10.81 -10.88
C VAL A 133 -20.33 12.32 -11.14
N ALA A 134 -19.16 12.81 -11.53
CA ALA A 134 -18.91 14.20 -11.87
C ALA A 134 -17.78 14.31 -12.88
N GLN A 135 -17.79 15.37 -13.67
CA GLN A 135 -16.69 15.71 -14.58
C GLN A 135 -16.64 17.22 -14.78
N GLY A 136 -15.46 17.76 -14.99
CA GLY A 136 -15.25 19.19 -15.20
C GLY A 136 -14.00 19.73 -14.52
N THR A 137 -13.98 21.03 -14.26
CA THR A 137 -12.94 21.69 -13.49
C THR A 137 -13.01 21.29 -11.99
N CYS A 138 -11.97 21.60 -11.22
CA CYS A 138 -11.97 21.32 -9.80
C CYS A 138 -13.16 21.98 -9.07
N GLU A 139 -13.51 23.21 -9.45
CA GLU A 139 -14.67 23.94 -8.90
C GLU A 139 -16.00 23.24 -9.21
N GLU A 140 -16.16 22.70 -10.42
CA GLU A 140 -17.36 21.94 -10.80
C GLU A 140 -17.49 20.63 -10.02
N ILE A 141 -16.38 19.94 -9.78
CA ILE A 141 -16.36 18.74 -8.92
C ILE A 141 -16.72 19.09 -7.47
N ILE A 142 -16.17 20.18 -6.94
CA ILE A 142 -16.47 20.68 -5.58
C ILE A 142 -17.95 21.06 -5.42
N ALA A 143 -18.55 21.61 -6.46
CA ALA A 143 -19.96 21.99 -6.46
C ALA A 143 -20.92 20.80 -6.53
N ASN A 144 -20.47 19.63 -6.98
CA ASN A 144 -21.30 18.44 -7.11
C ASN A 144 -21.46 17.70 -5.76
N GLU A 145 -22.65 17.76 -5.17
CA GLU A 145 -22.95 17.13 -3.89
C GLU A 145 -22.85 15.58 -3.89
N LYS A 146 -23.01 14.96 -5.08
CA LYS A 146 -22.90 13.49 -5.21
C LYS A 146 -21.45 13.01 -5.23
N SER A 147 -20.51 13.88 -5.58
CA SER A 147 -19.08 13.55 -5.62
C SER A 147 -18.51 13.45 -4.20
N ILE A 148 -18.08 12.25 -3.80
CA ILE A 148 -17.36 12.05 -2.54
C ILE A 148 -16.02 12.79 -2.60
N THR A 149 -15.31 12.73 -3.73
CA THR A 149 -14.09 13.49 -4.01
C THR A 149 -14.32 14.99 -3.79
N GLY A 150 -15.39 15.54 -4.38
CA GLY A 150 -15.76 16.94 -4.22
C GLY A 150 -16.09 17.35 -2.78
N GLN A 151 -16.69 16.45 -2.00
CA GLN A 151 -16.96 16.70 -0.58
C GLN A 151 -15.66 16.82 0.24
N TYR A 152 -14.61 16.05 -0.07
CA TYR A 152 -13.30 16.17 0.58
C TYR A 152 -12.55 17.42 0.08
N LEU A 153 -12.50 17.66 -1.24
CA LEU A 153 -11.86 18.84 -1.82
C LEU A 153 -12.47 20.16 -1.33
N SER A 154 -13.78 20.18 -1.02
CA SER A 154 -14.47 21.34 -0.46
C SER A 154 -14.31 21.51 1.05
N GLY A 155 -13.75 20.53 1.74
CA GLY A 155 -13.70 20.52 3.21
C GLY A 155 -15.04 20.19 3.90
N LYS A 156 -16.12 19.87 3.15
CA LYS A 156 -17.39 19.39 3.74
C LYS A 156 -17.20 18.08 4.50
N ARG A 157 -16.31 17.22 4.00
CA ARG A 157 -15.80 16.06 4.73
C ARG A 157 -14.31 16.27 4.98
N THR A 158 -13.87 15.97 6.19
CA THR A 158 -12.45 16.05 6.58
C THR A 158 -12.09 14.89 7.49
N ILE A 159 -10.84 14.49 7.45
CA ILE A 159 -10.27 13.60 8.46
C ILE A 159 -9.94 14.47 9.67
N PRO A 160 -10.56 14.25 10.84
CA PRO A 160 -10.39 15.13 11.98
C PRO A 160 -8.98 15.01 12.58
N VAL A 161 -8.43 16.12 13.02
CA VAL A 161 -7.23 16.12 13.88
C VAL A 161 -7.66 15.72 15.28
N PRO A 162 -7.02 14.72 15.93
CA PRO A 162 -7.34 14.36 17.30
C PRO A 162 -7.15 15.55 18.25
N THR A 163 -8.14 15.81 19.11
CA THR A 163 -8.07 16.90 20.11
C THR A 163 -7.06 16.61 21.21
N GLU A 164 -6.86 15.33 21.52
CA GLU A 164 -5.89 14.86 22.51
C GLU A 164 -5.02 13.78 21.89
N ARG A 165 -3.70 13.83 22.16
CA ARG A 165 -2.76 12.80 21.77
C ARG A 165 -2.58 11.80 22.90
N ARG A 166 -2.45 10.51 22.57
CA ARG A 166 -2.18 9.47 23.56
C ARG A 166 -0.79 9.69 24.15
N ASN A 167 -0.65 9.42 25.45
CA ASN A 167 0.64 9.47 26.16
C ASN A 167 1.31 8.08 26.24
N GLY A 168 0.77 7.10 25.52
CA GLY A 168 1.27 5.74 25.53
C GLY A 168 1.21 5.08 26.89
N ASN A 169 2.03 4.03 27.07
CA ASN A 169 2.11 3.30 28.33
C ASN A 169 3.37 3.64 29.18
N GLY A 170 4.07 4.72 28.83
CA GLY A 170 5.30 5.19 29.48
C GLY A 170 6.55 4.36 29.15
N LYS A 171 6.43 3.32 28.32
CA LYS A 171 7.53 2.46 27.88
C LYS A 171 7.98 2.83 26.48
N PHE A 172 9.23 2.50 26.16
CA PHE A 172 9.84 2.87 24.89
C PHE A 172 10.68 1.75 24.31
N LEU A 173 10.69 1.64 22.98
CA LEU A 173 11.77 1.01 22.25
C LEU A 173 12.84 2.05 21.93
N LYS A 174 14.12 1.73 22.20
CA LYS A 174 15.24 2.63 21.88
C LYS A 174 16.18 1.94 20.91
N ILE A 175 16.25 2.43 19.70
CA ILE A 175 17.25 2.03 18.70
C ILE A 175 18.48 2.89 18.91
N ILE A 176 19.62 2.30 19.16
CA ILE A 176 20.88 2.99 19.47
C ILE A 176 21.88 2.68 18.38
N GLY A 177 22.45 3.76 17.79
CA GLY A 177 23.52 3.67 16.83
C GLY A 177 23.10 3.02 15.50
N ALA A 178 21.97 3.39 14.96
CA ALA A 178 21.51 2.93 13.63
C ALA A 178 22.42 3.46 12.52
N GLN A 179 23.01 2.53 11.72
CA GLN A 179 24.03 2.83 10.69
C GLN A 179 23.78 2.07 9.39
N GLN A 180 22.59 1.49 9.20
CA GLN A 180 22.31 0.75 7.98
C GLN A 180 22.09 1.71 6.79
N ASN A 181 22.65 1.37 5.64
CA ASN A 181 22.61 2.19 4.43
C ASN A 181 23.09 3.63 4.69
N ASN A 182 22.24 4.62 4.46
CA ASN A 182 22.57 6.05 4.64
C ASN A 182 22.40 6.57 6.08
N LEU A 183 21.95 5.75 7.04
CA LEU A 183 21.73 6.20 8.43
C LEU A 183 23.06 6.58 9.13
N LYS A 184 23.09 7.78 9.71
CA LYS A 184 24.29 8.42 10.28
C LYS A 184 24.41 8.22 11.78
N ASN A 185 24.46 6.95 12.27
CA ASN A 185 24.63 6.59 13.67
C ASN A 185 23.58 7.24 14.58
N ILE A 186 22.33 7.21 14.15
CA ILE A 186 21.24 7.88 14.84
C ILE A 186 20.71 7.04 16.01
N ASN A 187 20.17 7.74 17.02
CA ASN A 187 19.43 7.17 18.13
C ASN A 187 17.96 7.56 17.99
N VAL A 188 17.07 6.57 18.07
CA VAL A 188 15.63 6.79 17.90
C VAL A 188 14.88 6.16 19.04
N LYS A 189 13.91 6.91 19.61
CA LYS A 189 13.04 6.47 20.69
C LYS A 189 11.62 6.37 20.16
N ILE A 190 11.03 5.17 20.25
CA ILE A 190 9.67 4.86 19.81
C ILE A 190 8.81 4.62 21.02
N PRO A 191 7.80 5.46 21.32
CA PRO A 191 6.89 5.23 22.43
C PRO A 191 5.99 4.02 22.15
N LEU A 192 5.67 3.26 23.20
CA LEU A 192 4.81 2.08 23.11
C LEU A 192 3.37 2.42 23.53
N GLY A 193 2.40 1.80 22.84
CA GLY A 193 0.97 2.07 23.04
C GLY A 193 0.51 3.34 22.35
N GLU A 194 1.23 3.77 21.32
CA GLU A 194 0.93 4.97 20.51
C GLU A 194 0.84 4.66 19.02
N PHE A 195 0.24 5.57 18.28
CA PHE A 195 0.27 5.62 16.83
C PHE A 195 1.46 6.47 16.39
N VAL A 196 2.50 5.82 15.89
CA VAL A 196 3.78 6.44 15.52
C VAL A 196 3.94 6.49 14.02
N CYS A 197 4.16 7.67 13.46
CA CYS A 197 4.51 7.85 12.05
C CYS A 197 6.00 8.11 11.88
N VAL A 198 6.62 7.38 10.95
CA VAL A 198 8.00 7.62 10.48
C VAL A 198 7.93 8.32 9.13
N THR A 199 8.34 9.59 9.11
CA THR A 199 8.19 10.51 8.00
C THR A 199 9.54 10.96 7.43
N GLY A 200 9.51 11.77 6.38
CA GLY A 200 10.67 12.36 5.75
C GLY A 200 10.70 12.14 4.24
N VAL A 201 11.53 12.88 3.55
CA VAL A 201 11.64 12.84 2.08
C VAL A 201 12.02 11.46 1.55
N SER A 202 11.79 11.24 0.26
CA SER A 202 12.17 9.99 -0.41
C SER A 202 13.67 9.74 -0.27
N GLY A 203 14.06 8.49 0.07
CA GLY A 203 15.47 8.15 0.30
C GLY A 203 16.08 8.64 1.63
N SER A 204 15.33 9.24 2.55
CA SER A 204 15.85 9.74 3.84
C SER A 204 16.29 8.64 4.84
N GLY A 205 15.95 7.36 4.57
CA GLY A 205 16.37 6.23 5.41
C GLY A 205 15.24 5.58 6.22
N LYS A 206 13.97 5.95 6.01
CA LYS A 206 12.79 5.39 6.71
C LYS A 206 12.76 3.86 6.69
N SER A 207 12.79 3.25 5.52
CA SER A 207 12.75 1.80 5.37
C SER A 207 14.01 1.13 5.91
N SER A 208 15.17 1.82 5.88
CA SER A 208 16.41 1.33 6.52
C SER A 208 16.27 1.26 8.04
N LEU A 209 15.63 2.26 8.66
CA LEU A 209 15.39 2.28 10.11
C LEU A 209 14.32 1.27 10.51
N VAL A 210 13.17 1.29 9.85
CA VAL A 210 11.98 0.53 10.25
C VAL A 210 12.05 -0.92 9.77
N ASN A 211 12.26 -1.16 8.46
CA ASN A 211 12.20 -2.51 7.90
C ASN A 211 13.52 -3.27 8.12
N GLU A 212 14.68 -2.63 7.85
CA GLU A 212 15.97 -3.33 7.91
C GLU A 212 16.49 -3.49 9.35
N ILE A 213 16.30 -2.50 10.22
CA ILE A 213 16.80 -2.56 11.60
C ILE A 213 15.70 -3.02 12.57
N LEU A 214 14.65 -2.21 12.74
CA LEU A 214 13.62 -2.43 13.76
C LEU A 214 12.90 -3.75 13.55
N TYR A 215 12.23 -3.91 12.40
CA TYR A 215 11.45 -5.11 12.11
C TYR A 215 12.30 -6.38 12.18
N LYS A 216 13.42 -6.42 11.43
CA LYS A 216 14.26 -7.64 11.39
C LYS A 216 14.82 -8.01 12.76
N LYS A 217 15.18 -7.04 13.61
CA LYS A 217 15.63 -7.32 14.98
C LYS A 217 14.49 -7.86 15.83
N LEU A 218 13.32 -7.22 15.82
CA LEU A 218 12.16 -7.68 16.57
C LEU A 218 11.67 -9.05 16.09
N ALA A 219 11.61 -9.27 14.77
CA ALA A 219 11.21 -10.56 14.19
C ALA A 219 12.14 -11.71 14.61
N LYS A 220 13.45 -11.44 14.70
CA LYS A 220 14.42 -12.42 15.20
C LYS A 220 14.20 -12.75 16.67
N GLU A 221 14.01 -11.74 17.52
CA GLU A 221 13.92 -11.92 19.00
C GLU A 221 12.53 -12.45 19.41
N LEU A 222 11.46 -11.88 18.89
CA LEU A 222 10.08 -12.20 19.30
C LEU A 222 9.46 -13.34 18.50
N ASN A 223 9.66 -13.36 17.18
CA ASN A 223 9.04 -14.34 16.28
C ASN A 223 10.00 -15.48 15.88
N ARG A 224 11.26 -15.48 16.40
CA ARG A 224 12.31 -16.48 16.06
C ARG A 224 12.60 -16.58 14.56
N ALA A 225 12.44 -15.48 13.82
CA ALA A 225 12.67 -15.45 12.38
C ALA A 225 14.18 -15.56 12.07
N LYS A 226 14.50 -16.30 11.01
CA LYS A 226 15.88 -16.43 10.49
C LYS A 226 16.23 -15.23 9.60
N CYS A 227 16.37 -14.05 10.18
CA CYS A 227 16.75 -12.82 9.48
C CYS A 227 17.90 -12.11 10.20
N LYS A 228 18.67 -11.33 9.44
CA LYS A 228 19.77 -10.51 9.98
C LYS A 228 19.33 -9.05 9.96
N ALA A 229 19.32 -8.42 11.13
CA ALA A 229 19.06 -6.99 11.24
C ALA A 229 20.20 -6.17 10.65
N GLY A 230 19.87 -5.00 10.12
CA GLY A 230 20.82 -4.02 9.61
C GLY A 230 21.79 -3.52 10.70
N LYS A 231 22.82 -2.77 10.30
CA LYS A 231 23.87 -2.28 11.21
C LYS A 231 23.28 -1.33 12.27
N HIS A 232 23.41 -1.69 13.53
CA HIS A 232 23.06 -0.90 14.70
C HIS A 232 23.85 -1.38 15.91
N LYS A 233 23.92 -0.58 16.98
CA LYS A 233 24.60 -1.00 18.23
C LYS A 233 23.72 -1.92 19.05
N LYS A 234 22.52 -1.48 19.44
CA LYS A 234 21.55 -2.26 20.22
C LYS A 234 20.13 -1.70 20.08
N ILE A 235 19.13 -2.51 20.42
CA ILE A 235 17.75 -2.08 20.65
C ILE A 235 17.38 -2.47 22.09
N GLU A 236 16.88 -1.50 22.87
CA GLU A 236 16.41 -1.67 24.24
C GLU A 236 14.89 -1.61 24.29
N GLY A 237 14.27 -2.27 25.30
CA GLY A 237 12.82 -2.25 25.51
C GLY A 237 12.05 -3.35 24.79
N ILE A 238 12.73 -4.31 24.15
CA ILE A 238 12.09 -5.43 23.41
C ILE A 238 11.26 -6.30 24.37
N GLU A 239 11.65 -6.42 25.61
CA GLU A 239 10.98 -7.17 26.67
C GLU A 239 9.56 -6.65 26.99
N ASN A 240 9.21 -5.46 26.56
CA ASN A 240 7.87 -4.89 26.70
C ASN A 240 6.88 -5.37 25.64
N LEU A 241 7.36 -6.08 24.63
CA LEU A 241 6.59 -6.57 23.50
C LEU A 241 6.53 -8.10 23.50
N ASP A 242 5.44 -8.66 23.00
CA ASP A 242 5.26 -10.11 22.83
C ASP A 242 5.37 -10.54 21.36
N LYS A 243 5.08 -9.65 20.42
CA LYS A 243 5.03 -9.97 19.00
C LYS A 243 5.28 -8.75 18.13
N VAL A 244 5.89 -8.97 16.96
CA VAL A 244 5.95 -8.00 15.85
C VAL A 244 5.22 -8.53 14.62
N ILE A 245 4.43 -7.68 13.99
CA ILE A 245 3.68 -8.00 12.78
C ILE A 245 4.02 -6.94 11.74
N GLN A 246 4.53 -7.37 10.59
CA GLN A 246 4.72 -6.51 9.43
C GLN A 246 3.55 -6.67 8.47
N ILE A 247 3.01 -5.55 8.02
CA ILE A 247 1.93 -5.46 7.04
C ILE A 247 2.46 -4.65 5.87
N ASP A 248 2.94 -5.35 4.86
CA ASP A 248 3.51 -4.79 3.64
C ASP A 248 2.62 -5.09 2.43
N GLN A 249 2.95 -4.51 1.28
CA GLN A 249 2.23 -4.67 0.02
C GLN A 249 2.56 -5.98 -0.72
N SER A 250 3.35 -6.88 -0.14
CA SER A 250 3.65 -8.16 -0.76
C SER A 250 2.38 -9.01 -0.90
N PRO A 251 2.25 -9.81 -1.97
CA PRO A 251 1.08 -10.66 -2.17
C PRO A 251 0.80 -11.59 -0.98
N ILE A 252 -0.49 -11.83 -0.67
CA ILE A 252 -0.92 -12.79 0.36
C ILE A 252 -0.66 -14.26 -0.01
N GLY A 253 -0.18 -14.50 -1.21
CA GLY A 253 0.24 -15.79 -1.74
C GLY A 253 0.67 -15.66 -3.20
N ARG A 254 1.40 -16.67 -3.68
CA ARG A 254 1.98 -16.67 -5.03
C ARG A 254 1.25 -17.60 -6.02
N THR A 255 0.18 -18.22 -5.59
CA THR A 255 -0.55 -19.20 -6.39
C THR A 255 -2.01 -18.77 -6.54
N PRO A 256 -2.70 -19.20 -7.63
CA PRO A 256 -4.12 -18.94 -7.83
C PRO A 256 -5.04 -19.51 -6.74
N ARG A 257 -4.53 -20.42 -5.91
CA ARG A 257 -5.27 -21.01 -4.76
C ARG A 257 -5.28 -20.12 -3.53
N SER A 258 -4.31 -19.19 -3.42
CA SER A 258 -4.29 -18.22 -2.34
C SER A 258 -5.36 -17.17 -2.63
N ASN A 259 -6.20 -16.88 -1.64
CA ASN A 259 -7.28 -15.90 -1.73
C ASN A 259 -7.60 -15.32 -0.35
N PRO A 260 -8.40 -14.26 -0.24
CA PRO A 260 -8.77 -13.64 1.03
C PRO A 260 -9.39 -14.64 2.03
N ALA A 261 -10.25 -15.56 1.56
CA ALA A 261 -10.88 -16.56 2.42
C ALA A 261 -9.88 -17.53 3.07
N THR A 262 -8.85 -17.95 2.32
CA THR A 262 -7.83 -18.86 2.85
C THR A 262 -6.87 -18.14 3.77
N TYR A 263 -6.51 -16.91 3.45
CA TYR A 263 -5.55 -16.13 4.23
C TYR A 263 -6.12 -15.71 5.61
N THR A 264 -7.37 -15.24 5.65
CA THR A 264 -8.07 -14.90 6.90
C THR A 264 -8.49 -16.12 7.71
N GLY A 265 -8.40 -17.31 7.11
CA GLY A 265 -8.86 -18.56 7.71
C GLY A 265 -10.39 -18.70 7.80
N VAL A 266 -11.17 -17.79 7.18
CA VAL A 266 -12.64 -17.90 7.14
C VAL A 266 -13.07 -19.11 6.30
N PHE A 267 -12.28 -19.50 5.30
CA PHE A 267 -12.59 -20.67 4.46
C PHE A 267 -12.64 -21.99 5.24
N GLY A 268 -11.84 -22.11 6.33
CA GLY A 268 -11.92 -23.25 7.24
C GLY A 268 -13.27 -23.38 7.91
N ASP A 269 -13.83 -22.26 8.39
CA ASP A 269 -15.15 -22.21 9.03
C ASP A 269 -16.26 -22.47 8.01
N ILE A 270 -16.14 -21.92 6.79
CA ILE A 270 -17.10 -22.14 5.69
C ILE A 270 -17.13 -23.64 5.32
N ARG A 271 -15.97 -24.30 5.14
CA ARG A 271 -15.90 -25.73 4.84
C ARG A 271 -16.53 -26.59 5.93
N SER A 272 -16.32 -26.23 7.18
CA SER A 272 -16.93 -26.90 8.32
C SER A 272 -18.45 -26.74 8.33
N LEU A 273 -18.96 -25.55 7.96
CA LEU A 273 -20.39 -25.31 7.81
C LEU A 273 -21.00 -26.20 6.73
N TYR A 274 -20.37 -26.29 5.54
CA TYR A 274 -20.86 -27.14 4.45
C TYR A 274 -20.85 -28.62 4.82
N ALA A 275 -19.80 -29.10 5.51
CA ALA A 275 -19.72 -30.49 5.98
C ALA A 275 -20.83 -30.84 7.01
N ASN A 276 -21.39 -29.83 7.68
CA ASN A 276 -22.47 -30.02 8.65
C ASN A 276 -23.87 -29.95 8.03
N THR A 277 -24.01 -29.68 6.74
CA THR A 277 -25.30 -29.74 6.04
C THR A 277 -25.84 -31.19 5.99
N ASN A 278 -27.15 -31.35 5.92
CA ASN A 278 -27.77 -32.68 5.86
C ASN A 278 -27.30 -33.47 4.65
N ASP A 279 -27.21 -32.82 3.47
CA ASP A 279 -26.75 -33.47 2.23
C ASP A 279 -25.31 -33.96 2.34
N ALA A 280 -24.40 -33.18 2.94
CA ALA A 280 -23.02 -33.57 3.16
C ALA A 280 -22.92 -34.76 4.12
N LYS A 281 -23.68 -34.73 5.21
CA LYS A 281 -23.72 -35.83 6.20
C LYS A 281 -24.24 -37.13 5.60
N MET A 282 -25.34 -37.08 4.82
CA MET A 282 -25.87 -38.27 4.11
C MET A 282 -24.88 -38.85 3.14
N ARG A 283 -24.03 -38.03 2.52
CA ARG A 283 -23.00 -38.49 1.57
C ARG A 283 -21.66 -38.80 2.25
N GLY A 284 -21.52 -38.66 3.56
CA GLY A 284 -20.29 -38.89 4.31
C GLY A 284 -19.19 -37.86 3.98
N TYR A 285 -19.56 -36.63 3.59
CA TYR A 285 -18.61 -35.59 3.19
C TYR A 285 -18.11 -34.81 4.38
N GLY A 286 -16.83 -34.98 4.72
CA GLY A 286 -16.14 -34.15 5.72
C GLY A 286 -15.64 -32.81 5.17
N PRO A 287 -15.08 -31.92 6.02
CA PRO A 287 -14.57 -30.59 5.60
C PRO A 287 -13.49 -30.63 4.49
N GLY A 288 -12.75 -31.75 4.38
CA GLY A 288 -11.75 -31.97 3.32
C GLY A 288 -12.36 -32.00 1.91
N ARG A 289 -13.62 -32.52 1.78
CA ARG A 289 -14.35 -32.57 0.51
C ARG A 289 -14.56 -31.18 -0.09
N PHE A 290 -14.75 -30.17 0.74
CA PHE A 290 -14.98 -28.78 0.36
C PHE A 290 -13.67 -27.97 0.23
N SER A 291 -12.50 -28.64 0.20
CA SER A 291 -11.21 -27.99 -0.03
C SER A 291 -10.77 -28.16 -1.48
N PHE A 292 -10.46 -27.07 -2.16
CA PHE A 292 -9.84 -27.14 -3.49
C PHE A 292 -8.35 -27.52 -3.45
N ASN A 293 -7.74 -27.61 -2.27
CA ASN A 293 -6.33 -28.02 -2.09
C ASN A 293 -6.18 -29.55 -1.89
N VAL A 294 -7.25 -30.25 -1.55
CA VAL A 294 -7.21 -31.68 -1.18
C VAL A 294 -7.94 -32.51 -2.24
N LYS A 295 -7.42 -33.68 -2.57
CA LYS A 295 -8.08 -34.62 -3.45
C LYS A 295 -9.46 -35.06 -2.92
N GLY A 296 -10.35 -35.43 -3.84
CA GLY A 296 -11.68 -35.94 -3.54
C GLY A 296 -12.83 -35.00 -3.88
N GLY A 297 -12.73 -33.71 -3.57
CA GLY A 297 -13.77 -32.73 -3.89
C GLY A 297 -13.39 -31.73 -4.97
N ARG A 298 -12.11 -31.53 -5.22
CA ARG A 298 -11.60 -30.61 -6.22
C ARG A 298 -11.70 -31.17 -7.65
N CYS A 299 -11.66 -30.30 -8.62
CA CYS A 299 -11.45 -30.68 -10.01
C CYS A 299 -10.03 -31.25 -10.17
N GLU A 300 -9.88 -32.49 -10.61
CA GLU A 300 -8.55 -33.11 -10.75
C GLU A 300 -7.82 -32.64 -12.02
N ALA A 301 -8.54 -32.16 -13.05
CA ALA A 301 -7.92 -31.62 -14.27
C ALA A 301 -7.06 -30.37 -13.98
N CYS A 302 -7.59 -29.38 -13.24
CA CYS A 302 -6.83 -28.19 -12.82
C CYS A 302 -6.32 -28.29 -11.38
N GLN A 303 -6.48 -29.44 -10.73
CA GLN A 303 -6.09 -29.67 -9.34
C GLN A 303 -6.62 -28.63 -8.33
N GLY A 304 -7.75 -27.99 -8.63
CA GLY A 304 -8.38 -27.00 -7.80
C GLY A 304 -7.98 -25.55 -8.09
N ASP A 305 -7.12 -25.28 -9.08
CA ASP A 305 -6.72 -23.93 -9.48
C ASP A 305 -7.87 -23.17 -10.15
N GLY A 306 -8.79 -23.89 -10.82
CA GLY A 306 -9.86 -23.30 -11.62
C GLY A 306 -9.39 -22.79 -12.99
N ILE A 307 -8.10 -22.67 -13.18
CA ILE A 307 -7.45 -22.16 -14.39
C ILE A 307 -6.32 -23.09 -14.83
N ASN A 308 -6.01 -23.08 -16.11
CA ASN A 308 -4.84 -23.71 -16.69
C ASN A 308 -3.83 -22.63 -17.05
N LYS A 309 -2.59 -22.81 -16.63
CA LYS A 309 -1.47 -21.94 -16.98
C LYS A 309 -0.87 -22.44 -18.30
N ILE A 310 -0.83 -21.58 -19.29
CA ILE A 310 -0.13 -21.81 -20.56
C ILE A 310 1.18 -21.04 -20.49
N GLU A 311 2.29 -21.75 -20.34
CA GLU A 311 3.63 -21.15 -20.29
C GLU A 311 4.07 -20.74 -21.70
N MET A 312 4.40 -19.47 -21.86
CA MET A 312 4.88 -18.91 -23.12
C MET A 312 6.33 -18.46 -22.95
N HIS A 313 7.28 -19.12 -23.60
CA HIS A 313 8.72 -18.90 -23.38
C HIS A 313 9.21 -17.47 -23.56
N PHE A 314 8.57 -16.67 -24.42
CA PHE A 314 8.99 -15.28 -24.73
C PHE A 314 7.92 -14.22 -24.41
N LEU A 315 6.75 -14.62 -23.93
CA LEU A 315 5.63 -13.77 -23.59
C LEU A 315 5.17 -14.07 -22.16
N PRO A 316 4.44 -13.16 -21.50
CA PRO A 316 3.84 -13.44 -20.21
C PRO A 316 2.94 -14.68 -20.29
N ASP A 317 2.97 -15.50 -19.22
CA ASP A 317 2.12 -16.68 -19.09
C ASP A 317 0.64 -16.29 -19.24
N VAL A 318 -0.12 -17.11 -19.98
CA VAL A 318 -1.56 -16.91 -20.16
C VAL A 318 -2.33 -17.86 -19.25
N TYR A 319 -3.32 -17.33 -18.56
CA TYR A 319 -4.19 -18.09 -17.69
C TYR A 319 -5.58 -18.20 -18.31
N VAL A 320 -6.03 -19.41 -18.58
CA VAL A 320 -7.36 -19.68 -19.17
C VAL A 320 -8.21 -20.51 -18.19
N PRO A 321 -9.54 -20.30 -18.14
CA PRO A 321 -10.42 -21.14 -17.33
C PRO A 321 -10.26 -22.62 -17.66
N CYS A 322 -10.28 -23.48 -16.66
CA CYS A 322 -10.21 -24.94 -16.86
C CYS A 322 -11.42 -25.45 -17.63
N ASP A 323 -11.21 -26.17 -18.72
CA ASP A 323 -12.27 -26.65 -19.61
C ASP A 323 -13.23 -27.65 -18.92
N VAL A 324 -12.75 -28.41 -17.93
CA VAL A 324 -13.52 -29.40 -17.19
C VAL A 324 -14.43 -28.77 -16.15
N CYS A 325 -13.89 -27.93 -15.26
CA CYS A 325 -14.68 -27.30 -14.21
C CYS A 325 -15.16 -25.88 -14.55
N LYS A 326 -14.74 -25.32 -15.69
CA LYS A 326 -15.09 -23.97 -16.15
C LYS A 326 -14.90 -22.90 -15.06
N GLY A 327 -13.74 -22.95 -14.42
CA GLY A 327 -13.37 -22.02 -13.34
C GLY A 327 -13.87 -22.40 -11.94
N LYS A 328 -14.76 -23.38 -11.80
CA LYS A 328 -15.44 -23.67 -10.53
C LYS A 328 -14.60 -24.39 -9.48
N ARG A 329 -13.38 -24.83 -9.80
CA ARG A 329 -12.41 -25.46 -8.88
C ARG A 329 -12.80 -26.83 -8.31
N TYR A 330 -14.06 -27.22 -8.32
CA TYR A 330 -14.61 -28.43 -7.71
C TYR A 330 -15.20 -29.39 -8.74
N ASN A 331 -15.37 -30.64 -8.34
CA ASN A 331 -16.14 -31.60 -9.10
C ASN A 331 -17.65 -31.38 -8.91
N ARG A 332 -18.45 -32.02 -9.78
CA ARG A 332 -19.91 -31.84 -9.82
C ARG A 332 -20.59 -32.22 -8.50
N GLU A 333 -20.19 -33.38 -7.94
CA GLU A 333 -20.84 -33.91 -6.73
C GLU A 333 -20.63 -32.98 -5.51
N THR A 334 -19.48 -32.33 -5.40
CA THR A 334 -19.20 -31.35 -4.33
C THR A 334 -20.09 -30.10 -4.50
N LEU A 335 -20.32 -29.66 -5.75
CA LEU A 335 -21.13 -28.48 -6.05
C LEU A 335 -22.65 -28.72 -5.87
N GLU A 336 -23.10 -29.97 -5.81
CA GLU A 336 -24.50 -30.33 -5.53
C GLU A 336 -24.87 -30.04 -4.07
N VAL A 337 -23.90 -30.07 -3.14
CA VAL A 337 -24.14 -29.73 -1.74
C VAL A 337 -24.33 -28.22 -1.61
N LYS A 338 -25.46 -27.81 -1.05
CA LYS A 338 -25.84 -26.39 -0.93
C LYS A 338 -26.13 -26.00 0.52
N TYR A 339 -25.77 -24.78 0.85
CA TYR A 339 -26.20 -24.10 2.07
C TYR A 339 -26.97 -22.83 1.69
N LYS A 340 -28.24 -22.71 2.17
CA LYS A 340 -29.15 -21.63 1.74
C LYS A 340 -29.21 -21.46 0.20
N GLY A 341 -29.24 -22.58 -0.54
CA GLY A 341 -29.32 -22.58 -1.99
C GLY A 341 -28.01 -22.31 -2.75
N LYS A 342 -26.92 -21.97 -2.07
CA LYS A 342 -25.60 -21.67 -2.66
C LYS A 342 -24.63 -22.82 -2.48
N SER A 343 -23.87 -23.19 -3.53
CA SER A 343 -22.75 -24.11 -3.47
C SER A 343 -21.52 -23.45 -2.84
N ILE A 344 -20.50 -24.26 -2.51
CA ILE A 344 -19.23 -23.73 -1.99
C ILE A 344 -18.52 -22.79 -3.01
N TYR A 345 -18.70 -23.02 -4.30
CA TYR A 345 -18.18 -22.14 -5.34
C TYR A 345 -18.93 -20.81 -5.37
N ASP A 346 -20.27 -20.83 -5.30
CA ASP A 346 -21.08 -19.61 -5.31
C ASP A 346 -20.67 -18.68 -4.14
N VAL A 347 -20.33 -19.27 -2.98
CA VAL A 347 -19.83 -18.49 -1.83
C VAL A 347 -18.47 -17.86 -2.09
N LEU A 348 -17.57 -18.56 -2.81
CA LEU A 348 -16.26 -17.99 -3.16
C LEU A 348 -16.39 -16.84 -4.18
N GLU A 349 -17.44 -16.86 -5.00
CA GLU A 349 -17.75 -15.80 -5.98
C GLU A 349 -18.48 -14.60 -5.37
N MET A 350 -19.06 -14.74 -4.16
CA MET A 350 -19.65 -13.62 -3.45
C MET A 350 -18.63 -12.55 -3.15
N THR A 351 -19.04 -11.29 -3.18
CA THR A 351 -18.27 -10.19 -2.59
C THR A 351 -18.22 -10.36 -1.06
N VAL A 352 -17.26 -9.69 -0.42
CA VAL A 352 -17.18 -9.68 1.05
C VAL A 352 -18.47 -9.11 1.64
N GLU A 353 -19.06 -8.06 1.03
CA GLU A 353 -20.32 -7.44 1.43
C GLU A 353 -21.47 -8.43 1.39
N GLU A 354 -21.69 -9.11 0.24
CA GLU A 354 -22.71 -10.16 0.11
C GLU A 354 -22.48 -11.30 1.11
N GLY A 355 -21.21 -11.64 1.36
CA GLY A 355 -20.84 -12.65 2.35
C GLY A 355 -21.18 -12.25 3.78
N CYS A 356 -21.04 -10.96 4.15
CA CYS A 356 -21.45 -10.46 5.46
C CYS A 356 -22.94 -10.66 5.68
N GLU A 357 -23.78 -10.33 4.71
CA GLU A 357 -25.24 -10.53 4.77
C GLU A 357 -25.61 -12.02 4.80
N PHE A 358 -25.00 -12.81 3.91
CA PHE A 358 -25.31 -14.23 3.79
C PHE A 358 -25.00 -15.02 5.07
N PHE A 359 -23.87 -14.69 5.73
CA PHE A 359 -23.40 -15.37 6.93
C PHE A 359 -23.69 -14.61 8.24
N GLN A 360 -24.56 -13.59 8.26
CA GLN A 360 -24.87 -12.77 9.43
C GLN A 360 -25.20 -13.59 10.70
N ASN A 361 -25.86 -14.74 10.54
CA ASN A 361 -26.26 -15.63 11.63
C ASN A 361 -25.17 -16.65 12.03
N ILE A 362 -23.98 -16.58 11.47
CA ILE A 362 -22.83 -17.46 11.77
C ILE A 362 -21.69 -16.62 12.35
N PRO A 363 -21.63 -16.39 13.65
CA PRO A 363 -20.73 -15.39 14.25
C PRO A 363 -19.25 -15.58 13.92
N LYS A 364 -18.77 -16.82 13.80
CA LYS A 364 -17.38 -17.13 13.45
C LYS A 364 -17.00 -16.67 12.04
N ILE A 365 -17.92 -16.80 11.08
CA ILE A 365 -17.70 -16.38 9.68
C ILE A 365 -17.96 -14.89 9.58
N ALA A 366 -19.12 -14.42 10.07
CA ALA A 366 -19.54 -13.02 10.01
C ALA A 366 -18.45 -12.07 10.56
N ARG A 367 -17.88 -12.38 11.74
CA ARG A 367 -16.82 -11.55 12.33
C ARG A 367 -15.59 -11.38 11.41
N LYS A 368 -15.14 -12.45 10.75
CA LYS A 368 -13.97 -12.39 9.87
C LYS A 368 -14.26 -11.66 8.56
N LEU A 369 -15.47 -11.82 8.02
CA LEU A 369 -15.89 -11.07 6.84
C LEU A 369 -16.10 -9.59 7.17
N GLN A 370 -16.66 -9.28 8.36
CA GLN A 370 -16.83 -7.92 8.82
C GLN A 370 -15.48 -7.17 8.93
N THR A 371 -14.41 -7.82 9.41
CA THR A 371 -13.08 -7.17 9.44
C THR A 371 -12.53 -6.87 8.04
N LEU A 372 -12.85 -7.68 7.03
CA LEU A 372 -12.53 -7.38 5.63
C LEU A 372 -13.35 -6.20 5.10
N TYR A 373 -14.62 -6.13 5.46
CA TYR A 373 -15.51 -5.03 5.09
C TYR A 373 -15.06 -3.71 5.74
N ASP A 374 -14.70 -3.74 7.01
CA ASP A 374 -14.27 -2.57 7.80
C ASP A 374 -12.99 -1.91 7.25
N VAL A 375 -12.10 -2.70 6.66
CA VAL A 375 -10.89 -2.18 5.99
C VAL A 375 -11.15 -1.71 4.55
N GLY A 376 -12.42 -1.59 4.12
CA GLY A 376 -12.79 -1.11 2.79
C GLY A 376 -12.66 -2.15 1.67
N LEU A 377 -12.70 -3.45 1.98
CA LEU A 377 -12.62 -4.54 1.00
C LEU A 377 -13.99 -5.20 0.75
N GLY A 378 -15.10 -4.46 0.94
CA GLY A 378 -16.44 -4.99 0.70
C GLY A 378 -16.67 -5.51 -0.73
N TYR A 379 -16.04 -4.88 -1.70
CA TYR A 379 -16.21 -5.14 -3.13
C TYR A 379 -15.44 -6.34 -3.68
N ILE A 380 -14.37 -6.80 -3.01
CA ILE A 380 -13.59 -7.94 -3.50
C ILE A 380 -14.35 -9.25 -3.32
N LYS A 381 -14.12 -10.23 -4.21
CA LYS A 381 -14.69 -11.56 -4.04
C LYS A 381 -13.95 -12.32 -2.93
N ILE A 382 -14.70 -13.07 -2.11
CA ILE A 382 -14.15 -13.90 -1.02
C ILE A 382 -13.09 -14.87 -1.53
N GLY A 383 -13.32 -15.45 -2.73
CA GLY A 383 -12.41 -16.40 -3.39
C GLY A 383 -11.48 -15.78 -4.45
N GLN A 384 -11.37 -14.44 -4.53
CA GLN A 384 -10.52 -13.76 -5.50
C GLN A 384 -9.06 -14.23 -5.39
N SER A 385 -8.44 -14.59 -6.52
CA SER A 385 -7.04 -15.01 -6.52
C SER A 385 -6.11 -13.91 -6.00
N SER A 386 -5.14 -14.29 -5.16
CA SER A 386 -4.12 -13.36 -4.66
C SER A 386 -3.29 -12.70 -5.76
N THR A 387 -3.21 -13.33 -6.92
CA THR A 387 -2.46 -12.81 -8.08
C THR A 387 -3.19 -11.68 -8.81
N THR A 388 -4.48 -11.48 -8.53
CA THR A 388 -5.31 -10.39 -9.10
C THR A 388 -5.58 -9.27 -8.11
N LEU A 389 -5.10 -9.39 -6.87
CA LEU A 389 -5.19 -8.33 -5.88
C LEU A 389 -4.07 -7.29 -6.11
N SER A 390 -4.41 -6.03 -5.98
CA SER A 390 -3.42 -4.95 -5.89
C SER A 390 -2.58 -5.07 -4.60
N GLY A 391 -1.42 -4.40 -4.56
CA GLY A 391 -0.57 -4.37 -3.36
C GLY A 391 -1.32 -3.84 -2.14
N GLY A 392 -2.10 -2.76 -2.31
CA GLY A 392 -2.92 -2.18 -1.25
C GLY A 392 -4.05 -3.11 -0.77
N GLU A 393 -4.72 -3.82 -1.68
CA GLU A 393 -5.73 -4.83 -1.30
C GLU A 393 -5.10 -5.98 -0.51
N ALA A 394 -3.96 -6.50 -0.95
CA ALA A 394 -3.23 -7.54 -0.24
C ALA A 394 -2.83 -7.09 1.16
N GLN A 395 -2.37 -5.85 1.32
CA GLN A 395 -2.01 -5.25 2.61
C GLN A 395 -3.24 -5.14 3.54
N ARG A 396 -4.38 -4.69 3.01
CA ARG A 396 -5.64 -4.60 3.79
C ARG A 396 -6.18 -5.98 4.20
N VAL A 397 -6.03 -7.03 3.36
CA VAL A 397 -6.37 -8.41 3.77
C VAL A 397 -5.49 -8.87 4.93
N LYS A 398 -4.18 -8.54 4.93
CA LYS A 398 -3.29 -8.83 6.07
C LYS A 398 -3.75 -8.11 7.32
N LEU A 399 -4.07 -6.81 7.20
CA LEU A 399 -4.57 -5.99 8.31
C LEU A 399 -5.87 -6.57 8.90
N ALA A 400 -6.86 -6.88 8.06
CA ALA A 400 -8.13 -7.50 8.48
C ALA A 400 -7.91 -8.82 9.22
N THR A 401 -6.93 -9.62 8.78
CA THR A 401 -6.58 -10.88 9.44
C THR A 401 -6.08 -10.66 10.85
N GLU A 402 -5.24 -9.65 11.07
CA GLU A 402 -4.72 -9.34 12.41
C GLU A 402 -5.79 -8.74 13.30
N LEU A 403 -6.66 -7.88 12.77
CA LEU A 403 -7.82 -7.33 13.50
C LEU A 403 -8.81 -8.40 13.98
N SER A 404 -8.95 -9.50 13.23
CA SER A 404 -9.84 -10.60 13.61
C SER A 404 -9.33 -11.39 14.82
N LYS A 405 -8.04 -11.26 15.19
CA LYS A 405 -7.40 -11.96 16.30
C LYS A 405 -7.61 -11.23 17.63
N ARG A 406 -7.49 -11.97 18.73
CA ARG A 406 -7.52 -11.36 20.06
C ARG A 406 -6.23 -10.58 20.30
N SER A 407 -6.36 -9.31 20.65
CA SER A 407 -5.22 -8.46 21.01
C SER A 407 -4.68 -8.81 22.40
N THR A 408 -3.36 -8.73 22.57
CA THR A 408 -2.67 -8.84 23.86
C THR A 408 -2.33 -7.46 24.46
N GLY A 409 -2.45 -6.38 23.65
CA GLY A 409 -2.04 -5.03 24.04
C GLY A 409 -0.51 -4.82 24.10
N LYS A 410 0.27 -5.80 23.63
CA LYS A 410 1.75 -5.74 23.60
C LYS A 410 2.33 -6.06 22.23
N THR A 411 1.50 -6.00 21.19
CA THR A 411 1.95 -6.25 19.82
C THR A 411 2.37 -4.94 19.18
N ILE A 412 3.48 -4.96 18.43
CA ILE A 412 3.88 -3.87 17.56
C ILE A 412 3.53 -4.22 16.10
N TYR A 413 2.73 -3.38 15.48
CA TYR A 413 2.39 -3.45 14.06
C TYR A 413 3.27 -2.48 13.29
N ILE A 414 3.89 -2.94 12.21
CA ILE A 414 4.73 -2.15 11.32
C ILE A 414 4.07 -2.15 9.94
N LEU A 415 3.67 -0.98 9.46
CA LEU A 415 3.04 -0.79 8.17
C LEU A 415 3.94 0.07 7.27
N ASP A 416 4.01 -0.27 6.00
CA ASP A 416 4.78 0.45 4.99
C ASP A 416 3.82 1.01 3.95
N GLU A 417 3.68 2.34 3.93
CA GLU A 417 2.84 3.13 3.04
C GLU A 417 1.41 2.56 2.86
N PRO A 418 0.63 2.38 3.95
CA PRO A 418 -0.67 1.72 3.88
C PRO A 418 -1.76 2.53 3.15
N THR A 419 -1.55 3.81 2.86
CA THR A 419 -2.50 4.67 2.14
C THR A 419 -2.32 4.62 0.62
N THR A 420 -1.31 3.91 0.12
CA THR A 420 -1.01 3.78 -1.31
C THR A 420 -2.21 3.27 -2.10
N GLY A 421 -2.58 3.98 -3.17
CA GLY A 421 -3.70 3.61 -4.06
C GLY A 421 -5.07 3.68 -3.38
N LEU A 422 -5.22 4.48 -2.33
CA LEU A 422 -6.48 4.66 -1.63
C LEU A 422 -7.08 6.04 -1.92
N HIS A 423 -8.36 6.03 -2.27
CA HIS A 423 -9.17 7.24 -2.23
C HIS A 423 -9.25 7.78 -0.79
N ILE A 424 -9.34 9.10 -0.62
CA ILE A 424 -9.33 9.76 0.70
C ILE A 424 -10.42 9.22 1.65
N ALA A 425 -11.59 8.80 1.14
CA ALA A 425 -12.62 8.15 1.95
C ALA A 425 -12.17 6.80 2.53
N ASP A 426 -11.35 6.04 1.79
CA ASP A 426 -10.80 4.77 2.27
C ASP A 426 -9.62 5.00 3.21
N VAL A 427 -8.84 6.08 3.00
CA VAL A 427 -7.82 6.53 3.96
C VAL A 427 -8.47 6.86 5.30
N HIS A 428 -9.61 7.55 5.29
CA HIS A 428 -10.35 7.86 6.52
C HIS A 428 -10.75 6.59 7.29
N ARG A 429 -11.33 5.60 6.59
CA ARG A 429 -11.67 4.29 7.19
C ARG A 429 -10.44 3.55 7.71
N LEU A 430 -9.33 3.58 6.96
CA LEU A 430 -8.09 2.95 7.39
C LEU A 430 -7.56 3.57 8.69
N ILE A 431 -7.59 4.89 8.80
CA ILE A 431 -7.20 5.60 10.03
C ILE A 431 -8.03 5.14 11.23
N GLU A 432 -9.37 5.06 11.08
CA GLU A 432 -10.25 4.56 12.16
C GLU A 432 -9.84 3.14 12.61
N VAL A 433 -9.49 2.29 11.65
CA VAL A 433 -9.04 0.92 11.92
C VAL A 433 -7.72 0.90 12.66
N LEU A 434 -6.73 1.72 12.25
CA LEU A 434 -5.43 1.83 12.90
C LEU A 434 -5.57 2.40 14.32
N GLN A 435 -6.43 3.40 14.50
CA GLN A 435 -6.73 3.98 15.83
C GLN A 435 -7.32 2.91 16.78
N LYS A 436 -8.27 2.08 16.30
CA LYS A 436 -8.82 0.97 17.09
C LYS A 436 -7.74 -0.04 17.52
N LEU A 437 -6.73 -0.31 16.69
CA LEU A 437 -5.60 -1.18 17.07
C LEU A 437 -4.79 -0.58 18.24
N VAL A 438 -4.53 0.73 18.19
CA VAL A 438 -3.81 1.42 19.26
C VAL A 438 -4.64 1.48 20.55
N ASP A 439 -5.95 1.73 20.45
CA ASP A 439 -6.87 1.77 21.60
C ASP A 439 -6.91 0.47 22.38
N THR A 440 -6.56 -0.67 21.76
CA THR A 440 -6.41 -1.96 22.44
C THR A 440 -5.04 -2.13 23.12
N GLY A 441 -4.22 -1.07 23.21
CA GLY A 441 -2.93 -1.04 23.91
C GLY A 441 -1.72 -1.40 23.03
N ASN A 442 -1.93 -1.72 21.76
CA ASN A 442 -0.84 -2.04 20.84
C ASN A 442 -0.08 -0.78 20.38
N THR A 443 1.10 -1.00 19.83
CA THR A 443 1.88 0.04 19.16
C THR A 443 1.72 -0.12 17.65
N VAL A 444 1.44 0.97 16.96
CA VAL A 444 1.38 1.01 15.49
C VAL A 444 2.46 1.94 14.99
N VAL A 445 3.38 1.43 14.18
CA VAL A 445 4.45 2.20 13.52
C VAL A 445 4.20 2.18 12.03
N VAL A 446 4.05 3.35 11.44
CA VAL A 446 3.71 3.49 10.01
C VAL A 446 4.78 4.33 9.32
N ILE A 447 5.31 3.86 8.20
CA ILE A 447 6.06 4.68 7.27
C ILE A 447 5.04 5.34 6.35
N GLU A 448 4.98 6.68 6.31
CA GLU A 448 3.95 7.37 5.54
C GLU A 448 4.39 8.73 5.00
N HIS A 449 3.71 9.13 3.90
CA HIS A 449 3.82 10.43 3.25
C HIS A 449 2.49 11.18 3.21
N ASN A 450 1.37 10.48 3.38
CA ASN A 450 0.03 11.06 3.39
C ASN A 450 -0.18 11.92 4.64
N LEU A 451 -0.36 13.22 4.45
CA LEU A 451 -0.48 14.19 5.55
C LEU A 451 -1.76 13.99 6.37
N ASP A 452 -2.84 13.52 5.75
CA ASP A 452 -4.09 13.24 6.44
C ASP A 452 -3.95 12.11 7.47
N LEU A 453 -3.14 11.10 7.17
CA LEU A 453 -2.79 10.08 8.14
C LEU A 453 -1.79 10.61 9.17
N ILE A 454 -0.74 11.31 8.74
CA ILE A 454 0.32 11.81 9.62
C ILE A 454 -0.23 12.78 10.68
N LYS A 455 -1.19 13.68 10.32
CA LYS A 455 -1.81 14.60 11.28
C LYS A 455 -2.59 13.90 12.40
N THR A 456 -2.97 12.62 12.21
CA THR A 456 -3.69 11.83 13.21
C THR A 456 -2.78 11.01 14.13
N ALA A 457 -1.46 11.01 13.90
CA ALA A 457 -0.50 10.27 14.72
C ALA A 457 -0.32 10.89 16.11
N ASP A 458 -0.01 10.04 17.10
CA ASP A 458 0.34 10.50 18.44
C ASP A 458 1.79 11.00 18.48
N HIS A 459 2.67 10.35 17.69
CA HIS A 459 4.10 10.67 17.67
C HIS A 459 4.67 10.55 16.25
N ILE A 460 5.55 11.48 15.88
CA ILE A 460 6.25 11.51 14.60
C ILE A 460 7.74 11.35 14.82
N ILE A 461 8.39 10.62 13.94
CA ILE A 461 9.84 10.48 13.81
C ILE A 461 10.20 10.90 12.39
N ASP A 462 10.71 12.12 12.22
CA ASP A 462 11.02 12.70 10.91
C ASP A 462 12.50 12.55 10.56
N LEU A 463 12.79 11.88 9.43
CA LEU A 463 14.14 11.61 8.93
C LEU A 463 14.45 12.49 7.72
N GLY A 464 15.67 12.99 7.69
CA GLY A 464 16.10 13.84 6.59
C GLY A 464 17.53 14.34 6.76
N PRO A 465 17.77 15.64 6.40
CA PRO A 465 16.84 16.56 5.73
C PRO A 465 16.57 16.18 4.27
N GLU A 466 17.50 15.50 3.62
CA GLU A 466 17.47 15.11 2.20
C GLU A 466 17.46 13.59 2.02
N GLY A 467 17.43 13.11 0.77
CA GLY A 467 17.61 11.71 0.42
C GLY A 467 19.09 11.30 0.24
N GLY A 468 19.37 9.99 0.23
CA GLY A 468 20.70 9.42 -0.02
C GLY A 468 21.74 9.86 1.02
N ASP A 469 22.93 10.19 0.57
CA ASP A 469 24.07 10.55 1.43
C ASP A 469 23.84 11.84 2.24
N ARG A 470 22.95 12.72 1.78
CA ARG A 470 22.59 13.95 2.49
C ARG A 470 21.45 13.76 3.50
N GLY A 471 20.87 12.54 3.55
CA GLY A 471 19.86 12.14 4.52
C GLY A 471 20.41 11.33 5.69
N GLY A 472 19.56 10.52 6.28
CA GLY A 472 19.94 9.55 7.31
C GLY A 472 20.14 10.12 8.71
N THR A 473 19.64 11.32 8.98
CA THR A 473 19.65 11.96 10.32
C THR A 473 18.23 12.11 10.85
N LEU A 474 18.10 12.21 12.16
CA LEU A 474 16.85 12.54 12.82
C LEU A 474 16.68 14.07 12.79
N VAL A 475 15.65 14.57 12.10
CA VAL A 475 15.37 16.00 11.93
C VAL A 475 14.46 16.50 13.05
N ALA A 476 13.37 15.77 13.30
CA ALA A 476 12.40 16.13 14.31
C ALA A 476 11.78 14.87 14.94
N THR A 477 11.32 14.98 16.18
CA THR A 477 10.54 13.96 16.87
C THR A 477 9.59 14.60 17.86
N GLY A 478 8.40 14.07 18.02
CA GLY A 478 7.37 14.59 18.91
C GLY A 478 5.98 14.47 18.33
N THR A 479 5.03 15.20 18.91
CA THR A 479 3.67 15.27 18.36
C THR A 479 3.65 16.00 17.02
N PRO A 480 2.61 15.83 16.18
CA PRO A 480 2.47 16.58 14.94
C PRO A 480 2.63 18.10 15.12
N GLU A 481 2.06 18.65 16.20
CA GLU A 481 2.14 20.09 16.55
C GLU A 481 3.56 20.54 16.92
N GLN A 482 4.36 19.64 17.51
CA GLN A 482 5.77 19.90 17.83
C GLN A 482 6.63 19.88 16.57
N VAL A 483 6.42 18.87 15.71
CA VAL A 483 7.16 18.73 14.44
C VAL A 483 6.84 19.87 13.47
N ALA A 484 5.60 20.35 13.44
CA ALA A 484 5.18 21.49 12.63
C ALA A 484 5.93 22.81 12.97
N LYS A 485 6.52 22.90 14.17
CA LYS A 485 7.33 24.06 14.60
C LYS A 485 8.80 23.99 14.19
N VAL A 486 9.26 22.83 13.72
CA VAL A 486 10.66 22.61 13.33
C VAL A 486 10.86 23.05 11.88
N LYS A 487 11.60 24.14 11.67
CA LYS A 487 11.81 24.73 10.34
C LYS A 487 12.56 23.81 9.35
N GLU A 488 13.45 22.97 9.85
CA GLU A 488 14.25 22.03 9.08
C GLU A 488 13.45 20.79 8.61
N SER A 489 12.27 20.56 9.21
CA SER A 489 11.37 19.46 8.85
C SER A 489 10.50 19.86 7.66
N TYR A 490 10.71 19.26 6.51
CA TYR A 490 9.80 19.43 5.37
C TYR A 490 8.39 18.91 5.71
N THR A 491 8.30 17.74 6.32
CA THR A 491 7.00 17.21 6.80
C THR A 491 6.31 18.21 7.73
N GLY A 492 7.07 18.83 8.65
CA GLY A 492 6.55 19.84 9.58
C GLY A 492 6.00 21.08 8.87
N GLN A 493 6.68 21.55 7.82
CA GLN A 493 6.23 22.71 7.04
C GLN A 493 4.88 22.48 6.36
N TYR A 494 4.65 21.30 5.78
CA TYR A 494 3.37 20.93 5.16
C TYR A 494 2.28 20.65 6.21
N LEU A 495 2.62 19.96 7.31
CA LEU A 495 1.69 19.71 8.42
C LEU A 495 1.13 20.98 9.04
N LYS A 496 1.94 22.04 9.12
CA LYS A 496 1.51 23.32 9.70
C LYS A 496 0.23 23.83 9.05
N LYS A 497 0.13 23.73 7.72
CA LYS A 497 -1.06 24.17 6.95
C LYS A 497 -2.32 23.34 7.24
N MET A 498 -2.16 22.12 7.75
CA MET A 498 -3.28 21.21 8.03
C MET A 498 -3.70 21.22 9.52
N LEU A 499 -2.86 21.77 10.40
CA LEU A 499 -3.11 21.88 11.84
C LEU A 499 -3.64 23.26 12.24
N GLU A 500 -3.43 24.28 11.39
CA GLU A 500 -4.04 25.61 11.50
C GLU A 500 -5.48 25.59 10.98
#